data_a8c22aaedce00c3c5189854493c6dee9
#
_entry.id   a8c22aaedce00c3c5189854493c6dee9
#
_cell.length_a   1.000
_cell.length_b   1.000
_cell.length_c   1.000
_cell.angle_alpha   90.00
_cell.angle_beta   90.00
_cell.angle_gamma   90.00
#
_symmetry.space_group_name_H-M   'P 1'
#
loop_
_entity.id
_entity.type
_entity.pdbx_description
1 polymer ?
#
loop_
_entity_poly.entity_id
_entity_poly.type
_entity_poly.pdbx_seq_one_letter_code
_entity_poly.pdbx_strand_id
1 'polypeptide(L)'
;FKEIKKLSDSYYSALIDGYSAKSELYKQILESNIQTTTDLLLGAEIRSNFDNAITQVLKENIAGNTNRTNLQNVLREFIKGTPDQRAYLERYVKQVTNDSVMIFSREYNAVVSDDLNLQFYTYVGTRIDTSRPFCDARAGRFFKKSEVEAWASLGNWQGRMPGTTKTTIFSLAGGFNCRHELYACTQTQYKAAEKRGLTGLR
;
A
#
# COMPACT_ATOMS: atom_id res chain seq x y z
N PHE A 1 -1.90 -5.64 -13.38
CA PHE A 1 -3.29 -5.69 -12.90
C PHE A 1 -4.03 -6.96 -13.35
N LYS A 2 -3.99 -7.37 -14.62
CA LYS A 2 -4.65 -8.61 -15.08
C LYS A 2 -4.18 -9.87 -14.33
N GLU A 3 -2.90 -10.01 -14.08
CA GLU A 3 -2.36 -11.14 -13.31
C GLU A 3 -2.82 -11.12 -11.84
N ILE A 4 -2.89 -9.94 -11.24
CA ILE A 4 -3.41 -9.77 -9.87
C ILE A 4 -4.86 -10.24 -9.81
N LYS A 5 -5.71 -9.77 -10.75
CA LYS A 5 -7.10 -10.23 -10.87
C LYS A 5 -7.16 -11.76 -10.95
N LYS A 6 -6.37 -12.36 -11.84
CA LYS A 6 -6.34 -13.82 -12.04
C LYS A 6 -5.96 -14.58 -10.75
N LEU A 7 -4.97 -14.08 -10.00
CA LEU A 7 -4.57 -14.67 -8.72
C LEU A 7 -5.69 -14.58 -7.69
N SER A 8 -6.32 -13.41 -7.56
CA SER A 8 -7.45 -13.20 -6.65
C SER A 8 -8.64 -14.07 -7.03
N ASP A 9 -9.00 -14.12 -8.33
CA ASP A 9 -10.10 -14.98 -8.79
C ASP A 9 -9.82 -16.46 -8.54
N SER A 10 -8.57 -16.90 -8.72
CA SER A 10 -8.16 -18.29 -8.41
C SER A 10 -8.29 -18.58 -6.92
N TYR A 11 -7.90 -17.63 -6.08
CA TYR A 11 -8.07 -17.76 -4.63
C TYR A 11 -9.53 -17.90 -4.23
N TYR A 12 -10.41 -17.00 -4.72
CA TYR A 12 -11.83 -17.03 -4.37
C TYR A 12 -12.56 -18.21 -5.01
N SER A 13 -12.17 -18.67 -6.18
CA SER A 13 -12.70 -19.91 -6.78
C SER A 13 -12.38 -21.15 -5.95
N ALA A 14 -11.21 -21.20 -5.32
CA ALA A 14 -10.84 -22.29 -4.40
C ALA A 14 -11.52 -22.16 -3.03
N LEU A 15 -11.93 -20.96 -2.65
CA LEU A 15 -12.53 -20.68 -1.35
C LEU A 15 -14.06 -20.87 -1.33
N ILE A 16 -14.73 -20.53 -2.42
CA ILE A 16 -16.19 -20.43 -2.53
C ILE A 16 -16.69 -21.22 -3.74
N ASP A 17 -17.51 -22.23 -3.50
CA ASP A 17 -18.17 -22.97 -4.55
C ASP A 17 -19.09 -22.05 -5.38
N GLY A 18 -19.00 -22.17 -6.71
CA GLY A 18 -19.80 -21.35 -7.62
C GLY A 18 -19.33 -19.91 -7.77
N TYR A 19 -18.13 -19.55 -7.28
CA TYR A 19 -17.56 -18.22 -7.54
C TYR A 19 -17.49 -17.92 -9.03
N SER A 20 -17.90 -16.71 -9.41
CA SER A 20 -17.81 -16.18 -10.77
C SER A 20 -17.02 -14.88 -10.77
N ALA A 21 -16.00 -14.82 -11.63
CA ALA A 21 -15.15 -13.64 -11.76
C ALA A 21 -15.95 -12.40 -12.19
N LYS A 22 -15.72 -11.27 -11.51
CA LYS A 22 -16.48 -10.02 -11.70
C LYS A 22 -15.76 -9.09 -12.71
N SER A 23 -16.02 -9.29 -13.99
CA SER A 23 -15.32 -8.52 -15.04
C SER A 23 -15.64 -7.02 -15.03
N GLU A 24 -16.89 -6.66 -14.74
CA GLU A 24 -17.29 -5.24 -14.69
C GLU A 24 -16.69 -4.54 -13.46
N LEU A 25 -16.72 -5.21 -12.33
CA LEU A 25 -16.10 -4.74 -11.10
C LEU A 25 -14.59 -4.50 -11.27
N TYR A 26 -13.90 -5.42 -11.95
CA TYR A 26 -12.49 -5.26 -12.29
C TYR A 26 -12.22 -3.98 -13.08
N LYS A 27 -13.07 -3.66 -14.09
CA LYS A 27 -12.91 -2.44 -14.88
C LYS A 27 -13.05 -1.19 -14.01
N GLN A 28 -14.08 -1.12 -13.17
CA GLN A 28 -14.33 0.01 -12.30
C GLN A 28 -13.15 0.25 -11.34
N ILE A 29 -12.64 -0.81 -10.71
CA ILE A 29 -11.47 -0.73 -9.81
C ILE A 29 -10.23 -0.31 -10.58
N LEU A 30 -10.02 -0.83 -11.80
CA LEU A 30 -8.89 -0.45 -12.64
C LEU A 30 -8.93 1.04 -13.00
N GLU A 31 -10.09 1.55 -13.40
CA GLU A 31 -10.27 2.97 -13.74
C GLU A 31 -10.04 3.88 -12.51
N SER A 32 -10.61 3.52 -11.35
CA SER A 32 -10.38 4.22 -10.08
C SER A 32 -8.90 4.22 -9.69
N ASN A 33 -8.22 3.10 -9.83
CA ASN A 33 -6.80 3.00 -9.50
C ASN A 33 -5.91 3.78 -10.48
N ILE A 34 -6.23 3.79 -11.77
CA ILE A 34 -5.55 4.62 -12.78
C ILE A 34 -5.69 6.10 -12.40
N GLN A 35 -6.90 6.55 -12.07
CA GLN A 35 -7.13 7.94 -11.67
C GLN A 35 -6.35 8.29 -10.41
N THR A 36 -6.45 7.48 -9.35
CA THR A 36 -5.71 7.68 -8.10
C THR A 36 -4.20 7.71 -8.33
N THR A 37 -3.66 6.81 -9.16
CA THR A 37 -2.23 6.78 -9.48
C THR A 37 -1.81 8.02 -10.26
N THR A 38 -2.64 8.46 -11.21
CA THR A 38 -2.41 9.69 -11.97
C THR A 38 -2.40 10.90 -11.05
N ASP A 39 -3.35 11.00 -10.14
CA ASP A 39 -3.43 12.09 -9.17
C ASP A 39 -2.21 12.11 -8.23
N LEU A 40 -1.76 10.94 -7.77
CA LEU A 40 -0.53 10.82 -6.98
C LEU A 40 0.71 11.25 -7.78
N LEU A 41 0.83 10.86 -9.05
CA LEU A 41 1.98 11.20 -9.89
C LEU A 41 1.97 12.65 -10.37
N LEU A 42 0.82 13.24 -10.63
CA LEU A 42 0.67 14.61 -11.15
C LEU A 42 0.26 15.62 -10.08
N GLY A 43 -0.14 15.15 -8.93
CA GLY A 43 -0.74 15.96 -7.87
C GLY A 43 0.23 16.88 -7.12
N ALA A 44 -0.37 17.73 -6.28
CA ALA A 44 0.32 18.72 -5.47
C ALA A 44 1.41 18.14 -4.55
N GLU A 45 1.30 16.86 -4.16
CA GLU A 45 2.29 16.22 -3.28
C GLU A 45 3.64 16.01 -3.95
N ILE A 46 3.70 15.61 -5.24
CA ILE A 46 4.98 15.52 -5.96
C ILE A 46 5.61 16.88 -6.06
N ARG A 47 4.83 17.87 -6.51
CA ARG A 47 5.32 19.24 -6.67
C ARG A 47 5.81 19.78 -5.34
N SER A 48 5.01 19.67 -4.27
CA SER A 48 5.38 20.15 -2.94
C SER A 48 6.61 19.42 -2.38
N ASN A 49 6.67 18.11 -2.46
CA ASN A 49 7.81 17.35 -1.96
C ASN A 49 9.09 17.60 -2.79
N PHE A 50 8.97 17.72 -4.11
CA PHE A 50 10.09 18.06 -4.98
C PHE A 50 10.54 19.50 -4.75
N ASP A 51 9.63 20.45 -4.72
CA ASP A 51 9.91 21.87 -4.50
C ASP A 51 10.55 22.11 -3.12
N ASN A 52 10.06 21.43 -2.08
CA ASN A 52 10.66 21.51 -0.74
C ASN A 52 12.08 20.93 -0.72
N ALA A 53 12.27 19.76 -1.30
CA ALA A 53 13.57 19.10 -1.32
C ALA A 53 14.60 19.89 -2.13
N ILE A 54 14.26 20.36 -3.32
CA ILE A 54 15.17 21.18 -4.15
C ILE A 54 15.44 22.54 -3.48
N THR A 55 14.43 23.14 -2.84
CA THR A 55 14.60 24.39 -2.09
C THR A 55 15.56 24.23 -0.94
N GLN A 56 15.49 23.12 -0.22
CA GLN A 56 16.42 22.83 0.87
C GLN A 56 17.85 22.63 0.34
N VAL A 57 18.03 21.85 -0.73
CA VAL A 57 19.34 21.68 -1.39
C VAL A 57 19.92 23.03 -1.81
N LEU A 58 19.11 23.90 -2.40
CA LEU A 58 19.53 25.24 -2.80
C LEU A 58 19.93 26.09 -1.58
N LYS A 59 19.10 26.14 -0.52
CA LYS A 59 19.39 26.90 0.70
C LYS A 59 20.69 26.47 1.36
N GLU A 60 20.91 25.18 1.52
CA GLU A 60 22.12 24.64 2.15
C GLU A 60 23.38 24.98 1.34
N ASN A 61 23.31 24.89 0.03
CA ASN A 61 24.45 25.20 -0.84
C ASN A 61 24.73 26.69 -0.98
N ILE A 62 23.70 27.53 -1.02
CA ILE A 62 23.85 28.99 -1.04
C ILE A 62 24.39 29.49 0.31
N ALA A 63 23.82 29.03 1.44
CA ALA A 63 24.28 29.38 2.77
C ALA A 63 25.73 28.90 3.04
N GLY A 64 26.10 27.75 2.49
CA GLY A 64 27.46 27.18 2.57
C GLY A 64 28.48 27.85 1.63
N ASN A 65 28.08 28.92 0.92
CA ASN A 65 28.96 29.64 -0.03
C ASN A 65 29.55 28.74 -1.13
N THR A 66 28.78 27.74 -1.54
CA THR A 66 29.17 26.77 -2.58
C THR A 66 29.35 27.46 -3.93
N ASN A 67 30.46 27.16 -4.60
CA ASN A 67 30.71 27.73 -5.93
C ASN A 67 29.74 27.17 -6.99
N ARG A 68 29.61 27.87 -8.14
CA ARG A 68 28.68 27.51 -9.22
C ARG A 68 28.81 26.05 -9.68
N THR A 69 30.06 25.56 -9.83
CA THR A 69 30.33 24.20 -10.33
C THR A 69 29.80 23.14 -9.32
N ASN A 70 30.07 23.35 -8.04
CA ASN A 70 29.59 22.46 -7.00
C ASN A 70 28.06 22.46 -6.91
N LEU A 71 27.43 23.63 -6.98
CA LEU A 71 25.96 23.73 -7.00
C LEU A 71 25.36 22.99 -8.21
N GLN A 72 25.96 23.13 -9.40
CA GLN A 72 25.53 22.38 -10.59
C GLN A 72 25.66 20.86 -10.40
N ASN A 73 26.75 20.39 -9.77
CA ASN A 73 26.93 18.97 -9.50
C ASN A 73 25.89 18.44 -8.50
N VAL A 74 25.68 19.15 -7.40
CA VAL A 74 24.66 18.78 -6.39
C VAL A 74 23.25 18.72 -7.01
N LEU A 75 22.89 19.71 -7.83
CA LEU A 75 21.60 19.69 -8.52
C LEU A 75 21.50 18.54 -9.54
N ARG A 76 22.58 18.23 -10.23
CA ARG A 76 22.64 17.10 -11.16
C ARG A 76 22.46 15.76 -10.42
N GLU A 77 23.16 15.58 -9.30
CA GLU A 77 23.03 14.39 -8.46
C GLU A 77 21.63 14.26 -7.87
N PHE A 78 21.04 15.36 -7.43
CA PHE A 78 19.64 15.37 -6.96
C PHE A 78 18.66 14.90 -8.04
N ILE A 79 18.84 15.35 -9.28
CA ILE A 79 17.94 15.03 -10.41
C ILE A 79 18.25 13.64 -10.98
N LYS A 80 19.50 13.27 -11.18
CA LYS A 80 19.93 12.04 -11.86
C LYS A 80 20.26 10.88 -10.91
N GLY A 81 20.52 11.17 -9.64
CA GLY A 81 21.10 10.23 -8.69
C GLY A 81 22.60 10.05 -8.85
N THR A 82 23.17 9.24 -7.99
CA THR A 82 24.55 8.78 -8.00
C THR A 82 24.61 7.26 -8.13
N PRO A 83 25.77 6.63 -8.37
CA PRO A 83 25.90 5.18 -8.37
C PRO A 83 25.36 4.53 -7.09
N ASP A 84 25.51 5.20 -5.94
CA ASP A 84 25.13 4.69 -4.62
C ASP A 84 23.75 5.18 -4.17
N GLN A 85 23.19 6.21 -4.82
CA GLN A 85 21.92 6.82 -4.43
C GLN A 85 21.04 7.13 -5.64
N ARG A 86 19.87 6.50 -5.70
CA ARG A 86 18.88 6.77 -6.75
C ARG A 86 18.38 8.21 -6.69
N ALA A 87 18.10 8.77 -7.88
CA ALA A 87 17.45 10.06 -8.01
C ALA A 87 16.19 10.16 -7.15
N TYR A 88 15.94 11.36 -6.61
CA TYR A 88 14.76 11.61 -5.77
C TYR A 88 13.45 11.23 -6.48
N LEU A 89 13.27 11.67 -7.72
CA LEU A 89 12.09 11.33 -8.52
C LEU A 89 11.97 9.84 -8.82
N GLU A 90 13.08 9.14 -9.07
CA GLU A 90 13.05 7.70 -9.32
C GLU A 90 12.55 6.92 -8.09
N ARG A 91 13.00 7.30 -6.89
CA ARG A 91 12.53 6.70 -5.64
C ARG A 91 11.04 6.91 -5.44
N TYR A 92 10.56 8.11 -5.75
CA TYR A 92 9.16 8.47 -5.64
C TYR A 92 8.29 7.69 -6.65
N VAL A 93 8.66 7.69 -7.92
CA VAL A 93 7.95 6.92 -8.98
C VAL A 93 7.89 5.45 -8.62
N LYS A 94 9.00 4.89 -8.12
CA LYS A 94 9.03 3.49 -7.68
C LYS A 94 8.07 3.24 -6.51
N GLN A 95 8.03 4.15 -5.54
CA GLN A 95 7.09 4.04 -4.41
C GLN A 95 5.64 4.09 -4.89
N VAL A 96 5.26 5.11 -5.67
CA VAL A 96 3.90 5.27 -6.18
C VAL A 96 3.49 4.07 -7.03
N THR A 97 4.38 3.57 -7.89
CA THR A 97 4.10 2.38 -8.70
C THR A 97 3.83 1.15 -7.83
N ASN A 98 4.65 0.91 -6.82
CA ASN A 98 4.46 -0.22 -5.91
C ASN A 98 3.16 -0.08 -5.11
N ASP A 99 2.90 1.12 -4.57
CA ASP A 99 1.70 1.38 -3.78
C ASP A 99 0.43 1.25 -4.64
N SER A 100 0.45 1.74 -5.88
CA SER A 100 -0.66 1.59 -6.84
C SER A 100 -1.01 0.11 -7.10
N VAL A 101 0.01 -0.73 -7.34
CA VAL A 101 -0.18 -2.17 -7.54
C VAL A 101 -0.78 -2.83 -6.30
N MET A 102 -0.28 -2.49 -5.13
CA MET A 102 -0.74 -3.06 -3.85
C MET A 102 -2.15 -2.57 -3.47
N ILE A 103 -2.45 -1.30 -3.71
CA ILE A 103 -3.78 -0.72 -3.46
C ILE A 103 -4.80 -1.41 -4.38
N PHE A 104 -4.48 -1.55 -5.67
CA PHE A 104 -5.36 -2.27 -6.61
C PHE A 104 -5.66 -3.70 -6.16
N SER A 105 -4.62 -4.46 -5.78
CA SER A 105 -4.79 -5.85 -5.32
C SER A 105 -5.72 -5.93 -4.11
N ARG A 106 -5.48 -5.07 -3.12
CA ARG A 106 -6.27 -5.03 -1.89
C ARG A 106 -7.71 -4.56 -2.13
N GLU A 107 -7.89 -3.55 -2.98
CA GLU A 107 -9.21 -3.04 -3.34
C GLU A 107 -10.04 -4.11 -4.06
N TYR A 108 -9.43 -4.82 -5.01
CA TYR A 108 -10.08 -5.93 -5.69
C TYR A 108 -10.50 -7.02 -4.69
N ASN A 109 -9.60 -7.43 -3.80
CA ASN A 109 -9.91 -8.40 -2.75
C ASN A 109 -11.01 -7.91 -1.79
N ALA A 110 -10.99 -6.63 -1.40
CA ALA A 110 -12.00 -6.04 -0.51
C ALA A 110 -13.39 -6.07 -1.16
N VAL A 111 -13.49 -5.64 -2.41
CA VAL A 111 -14.78 -5.58 -3.11
C VAL A 111 -15.33 -6.97 -3.39
N VAL A 112 -14.48 -7.93 -3.82
CA VAL A 112 -14.90 -9.33 -3.99
C VAL A 112 -15.36 -9.94 -2.67
N SER A 113 -14.66 -9.67 -1.57
CA SER A 113 -15.06 -10.19 -0.25
C SER A 113 -16.36 -9.59 0.26
N ASP A 114 -16.64 -8.33 -0.05
CA ASP A 114 -17.92 -7.68 0.29
C ASP A 114 -19.07 -8.24 -0.54
N ASP A 115 -18.88 -8.45 -1.84
CA ASP A 115 -19.86 -9.09 -2.71
C ASP A 115 -20.19 -10.53 -2.27
N LEU A 116 -19.21 -11.24 -1.75
CA LEU A 116 -19.38 -12.59 -1.18
C LEU A 116 -19.81 -12.59 0.30
N ASN A 117 -20.04 -11.43 0.90
CA ASN A 117 -20.40 -11.25 2.31
C ASN A 117 -19.46 -11.95 3.30
N LEU A 118 -18.15 -11.95 3.01
CA LEU A 118 -17.15 -12.57 3.87
C LEU A 118 -16.80 -11.64 5.05
N GLN A 119 -16.75 -12.22 6.25
CA GLN A 119 -16.63 -11.46 7.51
C GLN A 119 -15.30 -11.70 8.22
N PHE A 120 -14.42 -12.54 7.66
CA PHE A 120 -13.16 -12.92 8.26
C PHE A 120 -12.03 -12.69 7.28
N TYR A 121 -10.87 -12.26 7.79
CA TYR A 121 -9.71 -11.87 6.99
C TYR A 121 -8.43 -12.44 7.58
N THR A 122 -7.45 -12.70 6.72
CA THR A 122 -6.08 -12.95 7.13
C THR A 122 -5.18 -11.83 6.58
N TYR A 123 -4.23 -11.36 7.40
CA TYR A 123 -3.26 -10.36 7.00
C TYR A 123 -1.99 -11.05 6.53
N VAL A 124 -1.79 -11.12 5.23
CA VAL A 124 -0.76 -11.91 4.57
C VAL A 124 0.41 -11.04 4.14
N GLY A 125 1.62 -11.52 4.31
CA GLY A 125 2.85 -10.86 3.87
C GLY A 125 4.06 -11.32 4.69
N THR A 126 5.23 -11.19 4.09
CA THR A 126 6.50 -11.58 4.74
C THR A 126 6.92 -10.53 5.75
N ARG A 127 7.28 -10.98 6.95
CA ARG A 127 7.94 -10.14 7.95
C ARG A 127 9.42 -10.02 7.60
N ILE A 128 9.93 -8.81 7.62
CA ILE A 128 11.33 -8.47 7.43
C ILE A 128 11.79 -7.52 8.54
N ASP A 129 13.08 -7.35 8.73
CA ASP A 129 13.65 -6.52 9.81
C ASP A 129 13.16 -5.05 9.76
N THR A 130 12.81 -4.57 8.56
CA THR A 130 12.23 -3.23 8.36
C THR A 130 10.70 -3.21 8.39
N SER A 131 10.05 -4.30 8.78
CA SER A 131 8.59 -4.33 8.96
C SER A 131 8.16 -3.37 10.05
N ARG A 132 7.19 -2.51 9.73
CA ARG A 132 6.66 -1.56 10.72
C ARG A 132 5.89 -2.30 11.82
N PRO A 133 5.88 -1.77 13.05
CA PRO A 133 5.15 -2.37 14.17
C PRO A 133 3.68 -2.68 13.82
N PHE A 134 3.02 -1.81 13.05
CA PHE A 134 1.66 -2.04 12.56
C PHE A 134 1.54 -3.35 11.78
N CYS A 135 2.42 -3.58 10.83
CA CYS A 135 2.41 -4.78 9.99
C CYS A 135 2.90 -6.01 10.77
N ASP A 136 3.94 -5.83 11.56
CA ASP A 136 4.56 -6.90 12.33
C ASP A 136 3.60 -7.58 13.31
N ALA A 137 2.81 -6.78 14.02
CA ALA A 137 1.80 -7.28 14.96
C ALA A 137 0.65 -8.05 14.28
N ARG A 138 0.46 -7.88 12.96
CA ARG A 138 -0.70 -8.41 12.20
C ARG A 138 -0.33 -9.51 11.22
N ALA A 139 0.90 -9.55 10.74
CA ALA A 139 1.32 -10.48 9.70
C ALA A 139 1.13 -11.95 10.14
N GLY A 140 0.44 -12.74 9.29
CA GLY A 140 0.10 -14.13 9.54
C GLY A 140 -1.03 -14.33 10.55
N ARG A 141 -1.78 -13.28 10.88
CA ARG A 141 -2.87 -13.34 11.86
C ARG A 141 -4.23 -13.22 11.17
N PHE A 142 -5.27 -13.66 11.87
CA PHE A 142 -6.65 -13.67 11.42
C PHE A 142 -7.49 -12.69 12.23
N PHE A 143 -8.42 -12.01 11.55
CA PHE A 143 -9.23 -10.94 12.11
C PHE A 143 -10.66 -11.02 11.61
N LYS A 144 -11.61 -10.54 12.42
CA LYS A 144 -12.96 -10.24 11.97
C LYS A 144 -12.97 -8.93 11.16
N LYS A 145 -13.93 -8.76 10.27
CA LYS A 145 -14.11 -7.51 9.51
C LYS A 145 -14.15 -6.30 10.45
N SER A 146 -14.91 -6.37 11.53
CA SER A 146 -15.03 -5.29 12.53
C SER A 146 -13.69 -4.94 13.21
N GLU A 147 -12.80 -5.91 13.39
CA GLU A 147 -11.47 -5.67 13.96
C GLU A 147 -10.58 -4.93 12.97
N VAL A 148 -10.66 -5.30 11.67
CA VAL A 148 -9.93 -4.58 10.60
C VAL A 148 -10.44 -3.14 10.47
N GLU A 149 -11.76 -2.94 10.47
CA GLU A 149 -12.38 -1.61 10.46
C GLU A 149 -11.93 -0.73 11.64
N ALA A 150 -11.79 -1.34 12.82
CA ALA A 150 -11.33 -0.63 14.02
C ALA A 150 -9.87 -0.12 13.90
N TRP A 151 -9.04 -0.71 13.04
CA TRP A 151 -7.68 -0.20 12.81
C TRP A 151 -7.68 1.24 12.29
N ALA A 152 -8.69 1.65 11.54
CA ALA A 152 -8.82 3.04 11.06
C ALA A 152 -8.93 4.07 12.19
N SER A 153 -9.41 3.64 13.38
CA SER A 153 -9.52 4.49 14.58
C SER A 153 -8.25 4.49 15.44
N LEU A 154 -7.24 3.68 15.11
CA LEU A 154 -5.94 3.76 15.75
C LEU A 154 -5.31 5.13 15.43
N GLY A 155 -4.53 5.65 16.36
CA GLY A 155 -3.75 6.88 16.15
C GLY A 155 -2.87 6.78 14.90
N ASN A 156 -2.06 7.79 14.68
CA ASN A 156 -1.14 7.75 13.54
C ASN A 156 -0.08 6.66 13.72
N TRP A 157 0.14 5.84 12.69
CA TRP A 157 1.25 4.89 12.64
C TRP A 157 2.19 5.25 11.49
N GLN A 158 3.43 4.83 11.58
CA GLN A 158 4.44 5.10 10.56
C GLN A 158 3.97 4.58 9.19
N GLY A 159 3.87 5.49 8.24
CA GLY A 159 3.47 5.22 6.85
C GLY A 159 1.96 5.15 6.62
N ARG A 160 1.13 5.48 7.60
CA ARG A 160 -0.33 5.60 7.38
C ARG A 160 -0.62 6.55 6.22
N MET A 161 -1.44 6.12 5.28
CA MET A 161 -1.87 6.96 4.17
C MET A 161 -2.98 7.92 4.61
N PRO A 162 -2.98 9.18 4.11
CA PRO A 162 -4.15 10.06 4.22
C PRO A 162 -5.40 9.37 3.66
N GLY A 163 -6.56 9.69 4.19
CA GLY A 163 -7.83 9.08 3.74
C GLY A 163 -8.07 7.66 4.26
N THR A 164 -7.25 7.15 5.20
CA THR A 164 -7.51 5.86 5.85
C THR A 164 -8.73 5.97 6.77
N THR A 165 -9.82 5.34 6.36
CA THR A 165 -11.13 5.25 7.05
C THR A 165 -11.50 3.79 7.27
N LYS A 166 -12.64 3.52 7.93
CA LYS A 166 -13.17 2.15 8.09
C LYS A 166 -13.37 1.42 6.77
N THR A 167 -13.73 2.13 5.72
CA THR A 167 -13.93 1.54 4.39
C THR A 167 -12.60 1.35 3.66
N THR A 168 -11.73 2.36 3.67
CA THR A 168 -10.49 2.35 2.89
C THR A 168 -9.34 1.60 3.58
N ILE A 169 -9.47 1.20 4.84
CA ILE A 169 -8.44 0.42 5.55
C ILE A 169 -8.14 -0.92 4.85
N PHE A 170 -9.12 -1.51 4.18
CA PHE A 170 -8.93 -2.76 3.45
C PHE A 170 -8.03 -2.59 2.23
N SER A 171 -8.06 -1.45 1.56
CA SER A 171 -7.18 -1.11 0.41
C SER A 171 -5.87 -0.48 0.85
N LEU A 172 -5.89 0.41 1.85
CA LEU A 172 -4.71 1.15 2.29
C LEU A 172 -3.86 0.37 3.31
N ALA A 173 -4.44 -0.57 4.03
CA ALA A 173 -3.79 -1.51 4.96
C ALA A 173 -2.69 -0.84 5.82
N GLY A 174 -1.43 -1.29 5.74
CA GLY A 174 -0.29 -0.75 6.50
C GLY A 174 0.28 0.57 5.96
N GLY A 175 -0.31 1.16 4.89
CA GLY A 175 0.08 2.46 4.35
C GLY A 175 1.15 2.40 3.27
N PHE A 176 1.88 3.51 3.07
CA PHE A 176 2.92 3.64 2.03
C PHE A 176 3.96 2.51 2.08
N ASN A 177 4.35 1.99 0.92
CA ASN A 177 5.31 0.88 0.78
C ASN A 177 4.94 -0.40 1.55
N CYS A 178 3.68 -0.58 1.94
CA CYS A 178 3.23 -1.80 2.59
C CYS A 178 3.05 -2.90 1.55
N ARG A 179 3.64 -4.08 1.79
CA ARG A 179 3.55 -5.26 0.93
C ARG A 179 2.64 -6.35 1.49
N HIS A 180 1.94 -6.06 2.59
CA HIS A 180 0.99 -7.00 3.16
C HIS A 180 -0.39 -6.79 2.55
N GLU A 181 -1.16 -7.85 2.48
CA GLU A 181 -2.52 -7.85 1.93
C GLU A 181 -3.53 -8.42 2.92
N LEU A 182 -4.77 -8.02 2.77
CA LEU A 182 -5.92 -8.63 3.45
C LEU A 182 -6.64 -9.54 2.46
N TYR A 183 -6.65 -10.82 2.76
CA TYR A 183 -7.47 -11.80 2.05
C TYR A 183 -8.62 -12.23 2.94
N ALA A 184 -9.82 -12.25 2.39
CA ALA A 184 -10.96 -12.81 3.10
C ALA A 184 -10.80 -14.33 3.25
N CYS A 185 -11.31 -14.88 4.33
CA CYS A 185 -11.31 -16.30 4.59
C CYS A 185 -12.67 -16.77 5.10
N THR A 186 -12.89 -18.08 5.07
CA THR A 186 -14.12 -18.65 5.60
C THR A 186 -14.16 -18.65 7.12
N GLN A 187 -15.36 -18.73 7.70
CA GLN A 187 -15.53 -18.91 9.15
C GLN A 187 -14.80 -20.16 9.66
N THR A 188 -14.79 -21.23 8.87
CA THR A 188 -14.09 -22.47 9.22
C THR A 188 -12.58 -22.24 9.35
N GLN A 189 -11.98 -21.53 8.41
CA GLN A 189 -10.55 -21.17 8.46
C GLN A 189 -10.24 -20.27 9.66
N TYR A 190 -11.10 -19.27 9.93
CA TYR A 190 -10.96 -18.40 11.09
C TYR A 190 -11.01 -19.19 12.41
N LYS A 191 -11.99 -20.08 12.59
CA LYS A 191 -12.08 -20.95 13.78
C LYS A 191 -10.88 -21.88 13.93
N ALA A 192 -10.36 -22.42 12.82
CA ALA A 192 -9.14 -23.22 12.86
C ALA A 192 -7.93 -22.41 13.30
N ALA A 193 -7.82 -21.15 12.84
CA ALA A 193 -6.77 -20.23 13.27
C ALA A 193 -6.93 -19.84 14.76
N GLU A 194 -8.16 -19.63 15.23
CA GLU A 194 -8.46 -19.33 16.63
C GLU A 194 -7.97 -20.46 17.56
N LYS A 195 -8.27 -21.72 17.24
CA LYS A 195 -7.78 -22.88 17.99
C LYS A 195 -6.25 -22.95 18.06
N ARG A 196 -5.56 -22.38 17.10
CA ARG A 196 -4.07 -22.29 17.04
C ARG A 196 -3.51 -21.02 17.67
N GLY A 197 -4.32 -20.16 18.26
CA GLY A 197 -3.90 -18.89 18.82
C GLY A 197 -3.43 -17.86 17.78
N LEU A 198 -3.94 -17.95 16.54
CA LEU A 198 -3.52 -17.09 15.41
C LEU A 198 -4.52 -15.96 15.12
N THR A 199 -5.46 -15.67 16.01
CA THR A 199 -6.40 -14.54 15.88
C THR A 199 -5.94 -13.32 16.67
N GLY A 200 -6.39 -12.13 16.25
CA GLY A 200 -6.04 -10.86 16.88
C GLY A 200 -4.58 -10.46 16.70
N LEU A 201 -4.13 -9.43 17.41
CA LEU A 201 -2.74 -8.97 17.39
C LEU A 201 -1.80 -9.99 18.05
N ARG A 202 -0.54 -9.94 17.64
CA ARG A 202 0.55 -10.74 18.24
C ARG A 202 0.96 -10.13 19.55
#